data_c70b3c099570de7840123bf9ed77c79c
#
_entry.id   c70b3c099570de7840123bf9ed77c79c
#
_cell.length_a   1.000
_cell.length_b   1.000
_cell.length_c   1.000
_cell.angle_alpha   90.00
_cell.angle_beta   90.00
_cell.angle_gamma   90.00
#
_symmetry.space_group_name_H-M   'P 1'
#
loop_
_entity.id
_entity.type
_entity.pdbx_description
1 polymer ?
#
loop_
_entity_poly.entity_id
_entity_poly.type
_entity_poly.pdbx_seq_one_letter_code
_entity_poly.pdbx_strand_id
1 'polypeptide(L)'
;MARLIYLMGPSGAGKDSLLAALRADADRAPLVAHRYITRPADAGCENHIALSEPEFLRRRAKGLFALDWQAHQQRYAFGIEVDLWLLQGIDVAVNGSRAHLPQAQQRYGAQLLPVCLQVSAAILRRRLQDRGRESAEQIEQRLARAAE
;
A
#
# COMPACT_ATOMS: atom_id res chain seq x y z
N MET A 1 1.22 6.11 22.16
CA MET A 1 2.15 5.51 21.17
C MET A 1 1.57 5.71 19.78
N ALA A 2 2.36 6.27 18.88
CA ALA A 2 1.94 6.44 17.49
C ALA A 2 1.76 5.08 16.82
N ARG A 3 0.83 4.99 15.87
CA ARG A 3 0.46 3.75 15.23
C ARG A 3 0.70 3.80 13.73
N LEU A 4 1.17 2.69 13.20
CA LEU A 4 1.26 2.46 11.76
C LEU A 4 0.00 1.73 11.30
N ILE A 5 -0.84 2.43 10.56
CA ILE A 5 -2.08 1.86 10.02
C ILE A 5 -1.73 1.18 8.69
N TYR A 6 -1.68 -0.14 8.73
CA TYR A 6 -1.29 -0.97 7.58
C TYR A 6 -2.57 -1.37 6.85
N LEU A 7 -2.93 -0.59 5.83
CA LEU A 7 -4.18 -0.74 5.11
C LEU A 7 -4.02 -1.79 4.01
N MET A 8 -4.87 -2.81 4.04
CA MET A 8 -4.85 -3.91 3.09
C MET A 8 -6.22 -4.09 2.45
N GLY A 9 -6.27 -4.87 1.41
CA GLY A 9 -7.51 -5.24 0.76
C GLY A 9 -7.29 -5.52 -0.71
N PRO A 10 -8.26 -6.16 -1.38
CA PRO A 10 -8.14 -6.47 -2.80
C PRO A 10 -8.19 -5.20 -3.64
N SER A 11 -7.69 -5.31 -4.87
CA SER A 11 -7.85 -4.23 -5.87
C SER A 11 -9.33 -3.90 -6.03
N GLY A 12 -9.65 -2.61 -6.05
CA GLY A 12 -11.04 -2.17 -6.16
C GLY A 12 -11.78 -2.08 -4.84
N ALA A 13 -11.12 -2.38 -3.71
CA ALA A 13 -11.76 -2.25 -2.39
C ALA A 13 -11.91 -0.80 -1.93
N GLY A 14 -11.25 0.15 -2.60
CA GLY A 14 -11.33 1.56 -2.25
C GLY A 14 -10.14 2.07 -1.46
N LYS A 15 -9.02 1.35 -1.43
CA LYS A 15 -7.83 1.77 -0.68
C LYS A 15 -7.29 3.11 -1.16
N ASP A 16 -7.14 3.29 -2.47
CA ASP A 16 -6.60 4.53 -3.02
C ASP A 16 -7.51 5.72 -2.71
N SER A 17 -8.83 5.51 -2.79
CA SER A 17 -9.81 6.55 -2.47
C SER A 17 -9.75 6.93 -1.00
N LEU A 18 -9.63 5.94 -0.11
CA LEU A 18 -9.52 6.20 1.32
C LEU A 18 -8.24 6.94 1.65
N LEU A 19 -7.13 6.52 1.08
CA LEU A 19 -5.84 7.18 1.31
C LEU A 19 -5.83 8.61 0.77
N ALA A 20 -6.47 8.85 -0.38
CA ALA A 20 -6.61 10.20 -0.91
C ALA A 20 -7.46 11.08 0.01
N ALA A 21 -8.54 10.53 0.58
CA ALA A 21 -9.37 11.26 1.54
C ALA A 21 -8.60 11.60 2.81
N LEU A 22 -7.75 10.70 3.29
CA LEU A 22 -6.89 10.95 4.45
C LEU A 22 -5.88 12.06 4.16
N ARG A 23 -5.32 12.10 2.96
CA ARG A 23 -4.39 13.17 2.56
C ARG A 23 -5.07 14.53 2.52
N ALA A 24 -6.35 14.57 2.15
CA ALA A 24 -7.12 15.80 2.06
C ALA A 24 -7.53 16.35 3.43
N ASP A 25 -7.57 15.50 4.45
CA ASP A 25 -7.95 15.89 5.82
C ASP A 25 -6.70 16.35 6.57
N ALA A 26 -6.51 17.65 6.68
CA ALA A 26 -5.29 18.24 7.24
C ALA A 26 -5.21 18.17 8.77
N ASP A 27 -6.33 18.01 9.48
CA ASP A 27 -6.37 18.30 10.91
C ASP A 27 -6.26 17.07 11.81
N ARG A 28 -6.84 15.94 11.43
CA ARG A 28 -6.96 14.78 12.31
C ARG A 28 -6.48 13.46 11.71
N ALA A 29 -6.26 13.43 10.40
CA ALA A 29 -5.87 12.21 9.73
C ALA A 29 -4.40 11.89 9.98
N PRO A 30 -4.02 10.60 9.95
CA PRO A 30 -2.61 10.24 9.95
C PRO A 30 -1.94 10.75 8.67
N LEU A 31 -0.62 10.87 8.69
CA LEU A 31 0.13 11.11 7.47
C LEU A 31 0.09 9.86 6.61
N VAL A 32 -0.13 10.05 5.32
CA VAL A 32 -0.11 8.93 4.36
C VAL A 32 1.25 8.87 3.70
N ALA A 33 1.97 7.78 3.93
CA ALA A 33 3.27 7.58 3.32
C ALA A 33 3.12 7.17 1.86
N HIS A 34 3.98 7.70 0.99
CA HIS A 34 4.07 7.25 -0.38
C HIS A 34 4.79 5.90 -0.45
N ARG A 35 4.39 5.06 -1.38
CA ARG A 35 5.19 3.88 -1.71
C ARG A 35 6.23 4.27 -2.76
N TYR A 36 7.40 3.68 -2.65
CA TYR A 36 8.43 3.74 -3.70
C TYR A 36 8.24 2.48 -4.55
N ILE A 37 8.03 2.64 -5.84
CA ILE A 37 7.73 1.51 -6.73
C ILE A 37 8.55 1.64 -8.02
N THR A 38 9.06 0.53 -8.52
CA THR A 38 9.76 0.49 -9.82
C THR A 38 8.75 0.44 -10.97
N ARG A 39 7.73 1.26 -10.88
CA ARG A 39 6.65 1.39 -11.87
C ARG A 39 6.58 2.85 -12.30
N PRO A 40 6.30 3.16 -13.60
CA PRO A 40 6.18 4.54 -14.03
C PRO A 40 5.16 5.32 -13.20
N ALA A 41 5.45 6.62 -12.98
CA ALA A 41 4.62 7.47 -12.12
C ALA A 41 3.19 7.63 -12.61
N ASP A 42 2.98 7.55 -13.92
CA ASP A 42 1.66 7.68 -14.55
C ASP A 42 0.92 6.35 -14.67
N ALA A 43 1.53 5.25 -14.24
CA ALA A 43 0.89 3.94 -14.26
C ALA A 43 0.07 3.71 -12.99
N GLY A 44 -1.21 3.45 -13.15
CA GLY A 44 -2.12 3.22 -12.03
C GLY A 44 -2.65 4.50 -11.42
N CYS A 45 -3.39 4.37 -10.31
CA CYS A 45 -4.06 5.47 -9.63
C CYS A 45 -3.36 5.86 -8.33
N GLU A 46 -2.25 5.23 -8.01
CA GLU A 46 -1.57 5.45 -6.75
C GLU A 46 -0.62 6.65 -6.87
N ASN A 47 -0.58 7.46 -5.81
CA ASN A 47 0.37 8.57 -5.70
C ASN A 47 1.71 8.04 -5.19
N HIS A 48 2.36 7.19 -5.98
CA HIS A 48 3.64 6.58 -5.61
C HIS A 48 4.82 7.37 -6.17
N ILE A 49 5.99 7.13 -5.61
CA ILE A 49 7.24 7.69 -6.12
C ILE A 49 7.89 6.63 -7.01
N ALA A 50 8.04 6.97 -8.29
CA ALA A 50 8.62 6.05 -9.26
C ALA A 50 10.14 6.08 -9.16
N LEU A 51 10.75 4.90 -9.07
CA LEU A 51 12.20 4.73 -9.08
C LEU A 51 12.59 3.77 -10.19
N SER A 52 13.76 3.96 -10.77
CA SER A 52 14.37 2.92 -11.58
C SER A 52 14.80 1.77 -10.67
N GLU A 53 14.94 0.58 -11.22
CA GLU A 53 15.41 -0.55 -10.41
C GLU A 53 16.80 -0.31 -9.83
N PRO A 54 17.78 0.20 -10.57
CA PRO A 54 19.10 0.51 -9.98
C PRO A 54 19.02 1.52 -8.83
N GLU A 55 18.18 2.54 -8.94
CA GLU A 55 18.03 3.52 -7.86
C GLU A 55 17.36 2.89 -6.64
N PHE A 56 16.34 2.05 -6.85
CA PHE A 56 15.67 1.33 -5.78
C PHE A 56 16.67 0.49 -4.98
N LEU A 57 17.48 -0.29 -5.67
CA LEU A 57 18.46 -1.15 -5.03
C LEU A 57 19.54 -0.35 -4.30
N ARG A 58 19.93 0.80 -4.83
CA ARG A 58 20.88 1.69 -4.18
C ARG A 58 20.34 2.24 -2.87
N ARG A 59 19.08 2.69 -2.86
CA ARG A 59 18.44 3.18 -1.64
C ARG A 59 18.27 2.07 -0.61
N ARG A 60 17.90 0.88 -1.07
CA ARG A 60 17.78 -0.29 -0.20
C ARG A 60 19.10 -0.61 0.49
N ALA A 61 20.19 -0.61 -0.28
CA ALA A 61 21.53 -0.91 0.25
C ALA A 61 22.00 0.13 1.28
N LYS A 62 21.50 1.35 1.20
CA LYS A 62 21.84 2.43 2.14
C LYS A 62 20.91 2.46 3.37
N GLY A 63 20.00 1.50 3.51
CA GLY A 63 19.09 1.45 4.65
C GLY A 63 18.00 2.50 4.64
N LEU A 64 17.61 2.99 3.46
CA LEU A 64 16.63 4.07 3.35
C LEU A 64 15.18 3.58 3.26
N PHE A 65 14.97 2.27 3.30
CA PHE A 65 13.62 1.69 3.29
C PHE A 65 13.30 1.03 4.63
N ALA A 66 12.13 1.32 5.16
CA ALA A 66 11.64 0.67 6.37
C ALA A 66 11.17 -0.75 6.09
N LEU A 67 10.45 -0.94 4.97
CA LEU A 67 10.02 -2.24 4.49
C LEU A 67 10.15 -2.25 2.98
N ASP A 68 10.52 -3.40 2.41
CA ASP A 68 10.52 -3.57 0.96
C ASP A 68 10.17 -5.00 0.60
N TRP A 69 9.62 -5.19 -0.60
CA TRP A 69 9.21 -6.50 -1.10
C TRP A 69 9.10 -6.48 -2.62
N GLN A 70 8.93 -7.67 -3.21
CA GLN A 70 8.65 -7.83 -4.64
C GLN A 70 7.25 -8.42 -4.82
N ALA A 71 6.52 -7.90 -5.79
CA ALA A 71 5.22 -8.44 -6.19
C ALA A 71 4.90 -7.92 -7.59
N HIS A 72 4.13 -8.68 -8.37
CA HIS A 72 3.66 -8.26 -9.69
C HIS A 72 4.78 -7.76 -10.61
N GLN A 73 5.95 -8.39 -10.53
CA GLN A 73 7.13 -8.05 -11.33
C GLN A 73 7.70 -6.64 -11.02
N GLN A 74 7.31 -6.06 -9.87
CA GLN A 74 7.77 -4.76 -9.41
C GLN A 74 8.39 -4.87 -8.03
N ARG A 75 9.17 -3.85 -7.67
CA ARG A 75 9.68 -3.70 -6.31
C ARG A 75 8.92 -2.58 -5.62
N TYR A 76 8.61 -2.80 -4.36
CA TYR A 76 7.82 -1.88 -3.53
C TYR A 76 8.56 -1.60 -2.24
N ALA A 77 8.45 -0.38 -1.73
CA ALA A 77 9.04 -0.04 -0.44
C ALA A 77 8.29 1.10 0.24
N PHE A 78 8.39 1.12 1.57
CA PHE A 78 8.11 2.31 2.38
C PHE A 78 9.45 2.88 2.82
N GLY A 79 9.60 4.19 2.76
CA GLY A 79 10.82 4.85 3.16
C GLY A 79 11.03 4.88 4.67
N ILE A 80 12.27 5.08 5.07
CA ILE A 80 12.62 5.18 6.49
C ILE A 80 11.95 6.38 7.19
N GLU A 81 11.41 7.33 6.43
CA GLU A 81 10.63 8.44 6.98
C GLU A 81 9.43 7.96 7.80
N VAL A 82 8.87 6.80 7.49
CA VAL A 82 7.80 6.21 8.30
C VAL A 82 8.24 6.03 9.74
N ASP A 83 9.43 5.47 9.95
CA ASP A 83 9.96 5.25 11.28
C ASP A 83 10.23 6.57 12.01
N LEU A 84 10.73 7.57 11.29
CA LEU A 84 11.01 8.89 11.86
C LEU A 84 9.73 9.58 12.33
N TRP A 85 8.68 9.50 11.53
CA TRP A 85 7.38 10.09 11.89
C TRP A 85 6.75 9.39 13.10
N LEU A 86 6.84 8.06 13.15
CA LEU A 86 6.34 7.30 14.30
C LEU A 86 7.09 7.67 15.59
N LEU A 87 8.40 7.86 15.50
CA LEU A 87 9.20 8.29 16.64
C LEU A 87 8.80 9.68 17.14
N GLN A 88 8.30 10.54 16.26
CA GLN A 88 7.81 11.87 16.63
C GLN A 88 6.39 11.85 17.16
N GLY A 89 5.78 10.69 17.29
CA GLY A 89 4.41 10.57 17.79
C GLY A 89 3.34 10.80 16.73
N ILE A 90 3.68 10.72 15.45
CA ILE A 90 2.77 10.94 14.35
C ILE A 90 2.25 9.58 13.85
N ASP A 91 0.93 9.42 13.81
CA ASP A 91 0.32 8.23 13.20
C ASP A 91 0.52 8.27 11.69
N VAL A 92 0.81 7.11 11.12
CA VAL A 92 1.10 6.97 9.68
C VAL A 92 0.21 5.91 9.08
N ALA A 93 -0.35 6.18 7.91
CA ALA A 93 -1.11 5.20 7.14
C ALA A 93 -0.32 4.81 5.89
N VAL A 94 -0.33 3.53 5.57
CA VAL A 94 0.37 3.00 4.40
C VAL A 94 -0.53 2.05 3.62
N ASN A 95 -0.30 1.98 2.32
CA ASN A 95 -0.94 1.00 1.44
C ASN A 95 -0.12 -0.29 1.51
N GLY A 96 -0.55 -1.21 2.37
CA GLY A 96 0.20 -2.41 2.68
C GLY A 96 -0.15 -3.60 1.79
N SER A 97 0.75 -4.57 1.78
CA SER A 97 0.56 -5.84 1.09
C SER A 97 0.15 -6.91 2.11
N ARG A 98 -0.98 -7.59 1.84
CA ARG A 98 -1.47 -8.66 2.72
C ARG A 98 -0.43 -9.79 2.82
N ALA A 99 0.20 -10.14 1.71
CA ALA A 99 1.20 -11.21 1.69
C ALA A 99 2.43 -10.87 2.53
N HIS A 100 2.71 -9.60 2.75
CA HIS A 100 3.90 -9.15 3.48
C HIS A 100 3.56 -8.57 4.86
N LEU A 101 2.35 -8.79 5.33
CA LEU A 101 1.94 -8.40 6.68
C LEU A 101 2.85 -9.00 7.77
N PRO A 102 3.24 -10.29 7.70
CA PRO A 102 4.13 -10.85 8.73
C PRO A 102 5.45 -10.08 8.89
N GLN A 103 6.02 -9.59 7.78
CA GLN A 103 7.23 -8.78 7.82
C GLN A 103 7.00 -7.47 8.55
N ALA A 104 5.87 -6.82 8.31
CA ALA A 104 5.50 -5.59 8.99
C ALA A 104 5.25 -5.83 10.48
N GLN A 105 4.58 -6.93 10.82
CA GLN A 105 4.34 -7.31 12.21
C GLN A 105 5.63 -7.54 12.97
N GLN A 106 6.60 -8.17 12.33
CA GLN A 106 7.90 -8.42 12.95
C GLN A 106 8.63 -7.11 13.24
N ARG A 107 8.56 -6.14 12.33
CA ARG A 107 9.28 -4.87 12.50
C ARG A 107 8.60 -3.95 13.51
N TYR A 108 7.28 -3.82 13.47
CA TYR A 108 6.56 -2.81 14.24
C TYR A 108 5.85 -3.34 15.48
N GLY A 109 5.58 -4.64 15.53
CA GLY A 109 4.97 -5.25 16.70
C GLY A 109 3.65 -4.61 17.11
N ALA A 110 3.52 -4.23 18.37
CA ALA A 110 2.29 -3.64 18.89
C ALA A 110 1.94 -2.27 18.30
N GLN A 111 2.88 -1.62 17.65
CA GLN A 111 2.67 -0.33 16.99
C GLN A 111 1.88 -0.47 15.68
N LEU A 112 1.87 -1.67 15.11
CA LEU A 112 1.17 -1.94 13.86
C LEU A 112 -0.32 -2.13 14.11
N LEU A 113 -1.15 -1.44 13.32
CA LEU A 113 -2.60 -1.63 13.29
C LEU A 113 -2.98 -2.11 11.89
N PRO A 114 -3.15 -3.42 11.68
CA PRO A 114 -3.57 -3.91 10.38
C PRO A 114 -5.06 -3.66 10.18
N VAL A 115 -5.42 -3.10 9.02
CA VAL A 115 -6.80 -2.81 8.64
C VAL A 115 -7.04 -3.42 7.27
N CYS A 116 -8.02 -4.30 7.17
CA CYS A 116 -8.35 -4.94 5.90
C CYS A 116 -9.71 -4.42 5.41
N LEU A 117 -9.70 -3.77 4.25
CA LEU A 117 -10.95 -3.35 3.60
C LEU A 117 -11.57 -4.57 2.92
N GLN A 118 -12.88 -4.75 3.14
CA GLN A 118 -13.61 -5.85 2.54
C GLN A 118 -14.78 -5.31 1.76
N VAL A 119 -15.01 -5.89 0.57
CA VAL A 119 -16.19 -5.61 -0.24
C VAL A 119 -16.74 -6.94 -0.76
N SER A 120 -18.05 -6.99 -1.02
CA SER A 120 -18.64 -8.19 -1.61
C SER A 120 -18.04 -8.47 -2.99
N ALA A 121 -18.04 -9.75 -3.39
CA ALA A 121 -17.52 -10.14 -4.69
C ALA A 121 -18.27 -9.44 -5.83
N ALA A 122 -19.59 -9.23 -5.68
CA ALA A 122 -20.39 -8.56 -6.70
C ALA A 122 -19.96 -7.10 -6.88
N ILE A 123 -19.76 -6.38 -5.76
CA ILE A 123 -19.32 -4.98 -5.81
C ILE A 123 -17.90 -4.91 -6.38
N LEU A 124 -17.02 -5.80 -5.95
CA LEU A 124 -15.64 -5.82 -6.43
C LEU A 124 -15.56 -6.09 -7.93
N ARG A 125 -16.35 -7.06 -8.41
CA ARG A 125 -16.43 -7.38 -9.84
C ARG A 125 -16.87 -6.15 -10.64
N ARG A 126 -17.92 -5.48 -10.19
CA ARG A 126 -18.45 -4.29 -10.86
C ARG A 126 -17.42 -3.18 -10.91
N ARG A 127 -16.71 -2.93 -9.80
CA ARG A 127 -15.67 -1.90 -9.74
C ARG A 127 -14.52 -2.21 -10.71
N LEU A 128 -14.10 -3.46 -10.79
CA LEU A 128 -13.03 -3.88 -11.69
C LEU A 128 -13.45 -3.77 -13.15
N GLN A 129 -14.71 -4.14 -13.48
CA GLN A 129 -15.27 -3.99 -14.81
C GLN A 129 -15.36 -2.52 -15.23
N ASP A 130 -15.87 -1.65 -14.34
CA ASP A 130 -16.02 -0.23 -14.61
C ASP A 130 -14.68 0.46 -14.81
N ARG A 131 -13.64 -0.02 -14.13
CA ARG A 131 -12.29 0.50 -14.29
C ARG A 131 -11.70 0.19 -15.66
N GLY A 132 -12.09 -0.92 -16.28
CA GLY A 132 -11.77 -1.26 -17.65
C GLY A 132 -10.30 -1.61 -17.93
N ARG A 133 -9.53 -1.94 -16.91
CA ARG A 133 -8.09 -2.24 -17.06
C ARG A 133 -7.79 -3.70 -17.31
N GLU A 134 -8.75 -4.57 -17.07
CA GLU A 134 -8.53 -6.00 -17.03
C GLU A 134 -9.58 -6.75 -17.83
N SER A 135 -9.18 -7.89 -18.38
CA SER A 135 -10.09 -8.81 -19.04
C SER A 135 -11.01 -9.47 -18.00
N ALA A 136 -12.10 -10.07 -18.47
CA ALA A 136 -13.02 -10.81 -17.60
C ALA A 136 -12.28 -11.92 -16.83
N GLU A 137 -11.34 -12.61 -17.48
CA GLU A 137 -10.55 -13.66 -16.85
C GLU A 137 -9.66 -13.13 -15.74
N GLN A 138 -9.00 -11.99 -15.98
CA GLN A 138 -8.16 -11.35 -14.95
C GLN A 138 -8.99 -10.91 -13.75
N ILE A 139 -10.20 -10.39 -14.00
CA ILE A 139 -11.13 -10.00 -12.93
C ILE A 139 -11.49 -11.21 -12.06
N GLU A 140 -11.84 -12.33 -12.68
CA GLU A 140 -12.18 -13.54 -11.94
C GLU A 140 -11.00 -14.06 -11.11
N GLN A 141 -9.78 -13.97 -11.64
CA GLN A 141 -8.57 -14.31 -10.85
C GLN A 141 -8.39 -13.42 -9.64
N ARG A 142 -8.65 -12.12 -9.77
CA ARG A 142 -8.57 -11.20 -8.64
C ARG A 142 -9.65 -11.47 -7.59
N LEU A 143 -10.85 -11.82 -8.03
CA LEU A 143 -11.94 -12.17 -7.11
C LEU A 143 -11.61 -13.44 -6.33
N ALA A 144 -11.02 -14.42 -6.98
CA ALA A 144 -10.59 -15.64 -6.31
C ALA A 144 -9.54 -15.37 -5.23
N ARG A 145 -8.57 -14.49 -5.53
CA ARG A 145 -7.55 -14.10 -4.54
C ARG A 145 -8.14 -13.32 -3.39
N ALA A 146 -9.13 -12.48 -3.65
CA ALA A 146 -9.78 -11.68 -2.61
C ALA A 146 -10.57 -12.55 -1.63
N ALA A 147 -11.06 -13.72 -2.07
CA ALA A 147 -11.82 -14.64 -1.25
C ALA A 147 -10.93 -15.45 -0.29
N GLU A 148 -9.63 -15.49 -0.54
CA GLU A 148 -8.67 -16.15 0.34
C GLU A 148 -8.39 -15.26 1.56
#